data_677f8affd60cf6ed90ac85e77af86bb6
#
_entry.id   677f8affd60cf6ed90ac85e77af86bb6
#
_cell.length_a   1.000
_cell.length_b   1.000
_cell.length_c   1.000
_cell.angle_alpha   90.00
_cell.angle_beta   90.00
_cell.angle_gamma   90.00
#
_symmetry.space_group_name_H-M   'P 1'
#
loop_
_entity.id
_entity.type
_entity.pdbx_description
1 polymer ?
#
loop_
_entity_poly.entity_id
_entity_poly.type
_entity_poly.pdbx_seq_one_letter_code
_entity_poly.pdbx_strand_id
1 'polypeptide(L)'
;DTMTHMLSLLPKSRFEESGVEIPGGLAFLADYRPDAIAEASAGIEGLFMPPSHPRLDADLLARLGSVRIIQTAGAGFDSVDHAAAAKLGLIVCNSPAQNAITVAEHVIGAVICLQRELAYADEAIKSGAYAQARERILGRGACELFGATVGIVGLGGIGRALAPRLAAFGATVVA
;
A
#
# COMPACT_ATOMS: atom_id res chain seq x y z
N ASP A 1 9.97 -11.80 32.32
CA ASP A 1 9.85 -10.37 31.95
C ASP A 1 10.04 -10.26 30.44
N THR A 2 8.94 -10.13 29.71
CA THR A 2 9.01 -9.86 28.26
C THR A 2 9.30 -8.36 28.13
N MET A 3 10.58 -8.02 27.97
CA MET A 3 10.94 -6.62 27.71
C MET A 3 10.30 -6.17 26.38
N THR A 4 9.77 -4.95 26.36
CA THR A 4 9.23 -4.35 25.14
C THR A 4 10.38 -3.98 24.23
N HIS A 5 10.56 -4.72 23.14
CA HIS A 5 11.67 -4.49 22.21
C HIS A 5 11.23 -3.79 20.93
N MET A 6 9.94 -3.70 20.70
CA MET A 6 9.39 -3.10 19.48
C MET A 6 8.29 -2.07 19.78
N LEU A 7 8.30 -0.99 19.02
CA LEU A 7 7.28 0.07 19.04
C LEU A 7 6.55 0.07 17.71
N SER A 8 5.23 -0.03 17.75
CA SER A 8 4.37 0.12 16.59
C SER A 8 3.80 1.53 16.51
N LEU A 9 3.99 2.18 15.37
CA LEU A 9 3.30 3.39 14.95
C LEU A 9 2.00 3.09 14.18
N LEU A 10 1.68 1.81 13.94
CA LEU A 10 0.35 1.39 13.55
C LEU A 10 -0.53 1.28 14.80
N PRO A 11 -1.77 1.76 14.77
CA PRO A 11 -2.66 1.68 15.92
C PRO A 11 -3.00 0.22 16.25
N LYS A 12 -3.16 -0.08 17.54
CA LYS A 12 -3.49 -1.42 18.05
C LYS A 12 -4.76 -1.98 17.40
N SER A 13 -5.74 -1.12 17.15
CA SER A 13 -7.00 -1.51 16.50
C SER A 13 -6.81 -2.20 15.14
N ARG A 14 -5.76 -1.85 14.39
CA ARG A 14 -5.45 -2.51 13.11
C ARG A 14 -5.10 -3.98 13.27
N PHE A 15 -4.42 -4.34 14.36
CA PHE A 15 -4.11 -5.72 14.68
C PHE A 15 -5.37 -6.46 15.16
N GLU A 16 -6.16 -5.84 16.02
CA GLU A 16 -7.40 -6.38 16.55
C GLU A 16 -8.43 -6.64 15.43
N GLU A 17 -8.62 -5.67 14.53
CA GLU A 17 -9.51 -5.77 13.36
C GLU A 17 -9.07 -6.86 12.36
N SER A 18 -7.76 -7.08 12.22
CA SER A 18 -7.23 -8.11 11.32
C SER A 18 -7.28 -9.52 11.89
N GLY A 19 -7.60 -9.68 13.19
CA GLY A 19 -7.57 -10.97 13.89
C GLY A 19 -6.17 -11.54 14.08
N VAL A 20 -5.12 -10.75 13.87
CA VAL A 20 -3.73 -11.18 14.07
C VAL A 20 -3.41 -11.10 15.56
N GLU A 21 -2.82 -12.16 16.09
CA GLU A 21 -2.31 -12.18 17.46
C GLU A 21 -1.21 -11.11 17.62
N ILE A 22 -1.35 -10.27 18.63
CA ILE A 22 -0.36 -9.23 18.93
C ILE A 22 0.84 -9.89 19.61
N PRO A 23 2.05 -9.79 19.03
CA PRO A 23 3.24 -10.35 19.63
C PRO A 23 3.52 -9.75 21.02
N GLY A 24 3.97 -10.57 21.95
CA GLY A 24 4.48 -10.08 23.24
C GLY A 24 5.65 -9.13 23.03
N GLY A 25 5.73 -8.07 23.84
CA GLY A 25 6.80 -7.08 23.73
C GLY A 25 6.60 -6.00 22.64
N LEU A 26 5.40 -5.91 22.03
CA LEU A 26 5.04 -4.84 21.11
C LEU A 26 4.27 -3.73 21.85
N ALA A 27 4.87 -2.55 21.93
CA ALA A 27 4.20 -1.34 22.40
C ALA A 27 3.53 -0.60 21.23
N PHE A 28 2.57 0.28 21.53
CA PHE A 28 1.86 1.07 20.54
C PHE A 28 1.92 2.55 20.89
N LEU A 29 2.14 3.38 19.87
CA LEU A 29 2.10 4.83 19.97
C LEU A 29 1.04 5.38 19.02
N ALA A 30 0.11 6.17 19.57
CA ALA A 30 -0.93 6.85 18.79
C ALA A 30 -0.56 8.30 18.43
N ASP A 31 0.51 8.83 19.01
CA ASP A 31 1.00 10.20 18.75
C ASP A 31 2.20 10.17 17.81
N TYR A 32 2.03 10.76 16.63
CA TYR A 32 3.05 10.74 15.57
C TYR A 32 3.91 12.01 15.53
N ARG A 33 3.84 12.85 16.56
CA ARG A 33 4.75 13.99 16.65
C ARG A 33 6.20 13.51 16.86
N PRO A 34 7.19 14.16 16.24
CA PRO A 34 8.59 13.74 16.32
C PRO A 34 9.09 13.55 17.77
N ASP A 35 8.68 14.46 18.68
CA ASP A 35 9.09 14.37 20.10
C ASP A 35 8.49 13.15 20.79
N ALA A 36 7.21 12.85 20.54
CA ALA A 36 6.55 11.69 21.11
C ALA A 36 7.17 10.37 20.62
N ILE A 37 7.50 10.30 19.32
CA ILE A 37 8.17 9.13 18.74
C ILE A 37 9.55 8.94 19.36
N ALA A 38 10.36 10.01 19.46
CA ALA A 38 11.71 9.93 20.04
C ALA A 38 11.66 9.49 21.51
N GLU A 39 10.73 10.05 22.31
CA GLU A 39 10.56 9.70 23.72
C GLU A 39 10.12 8.23 23.88
N ALA A 40 9.10 7.79 23.13
CA ALA A 40 8.59 6.43 23.19
C ALA A 40 9.59 5.38 22.65
N SER A 41 10.57 5.81 21.86
CA SER A 41 11.64 4.93 21.33
C SER A 41 12.76 4.68 22.31
N ALA A 42 12.74 5.27 23.49
CA ALA A 42 13.78 5.05 24.51
C ALA A 42 13.78 3.58 24.97
N GLY A 43 14.90 2.88 24.78
CA GLY A 43 15.05 1.45 25.10
C GLY A 43 14.41 0.48 24.09
N ILE A 44 13.83 0.98 22.99
CA ILE A 44 13.24 0.19 21.91
C ILE A 44 14.31 -0.15 20.86
N GLU A 45 14.35 -1.41 20.43
CA GLU A 45 15.29 -1.87 19.39
C GLU A 45 14.68 -1.87 17.99
N GLY A 46 13.37 -2.05 17.87
CA GLY A 46 12.66 -2.12 16.58
C GLY A 46 11.49 -1.17 16.49
N LEU A 47 11.36 -0.49 15.35
CA LEU A 47 10.23 0.38 15.02
C LEU A 47 9.42 -0.22 13.88
N PHE A 48 8.13 -0.44 14.09
CA PHE A 48 7.18 -0.88 13.06
C PHE A 48 6.24 0.26 12.70
N MET A 49 6.16 0.61 11.40
CA MET A 49 5.49 1.83 10.97
C MET A 49 4.71 1.67 9.67
N PRO A 50 3.69 2.51 9.43
CA PRO A 50 3.07 2.61 8.11
C PRO A 50 4.09 3.08 7.05
N PRO A 51 3.90 2.71 5.75
CA PRO A 51 4.87 3.02 4.72
C PRO A 51 4.94 4.51 4.33
N SER A 52 3.89 5.28 4.62
CA SER A 52 3.75 6.67 4.14
C SER A 52 3.81 7.74 5.22
N HIS A 53 3.57 7.38 6.49
CA HIS A 53 3.49 8.34 7.59
C HIS A 53 3.68 7.63 8.94
N PRO A 54 4.34 8.25 9.94
CA PRO A 54 5.02 9.56 9.88
C PRO A 54 6.31 9.53 9.05
N ARG A 55 6.82 10.70 8.67
CA ARG A 55 8.13 10.82 8.03
C ARG A 55 9.22 10.77 9.09
N LEU A 56 10.19 9.89 8.89
CA LEU A 56 11.40 9.80 9.70
C LEU A 56 12.54 10.48 8.92
N ASP A 57 12.72 11.77 9.17
CA ASP A 57 13.82 12.56 8.62
C ASP A 57 15.13 12.35 9.42
N ALA A 58 16.19 12.98 8.95
CA ALA A 58 17.51 12.84 9.56
C ALA A 58 17.54 13.26 11.03
N ASP A 59 16.81 14.33 11.39
CA ASP A 59 16.79 14.85 12.75
C ASP A 59 16.05 13.89 13.71
N LEU A 60 14.90 13.34 13.27
CA LEU A 60 14.17 12.36 14.07
C LEU A 60 14.95 11.06 14.20
N LEU A 61 15.52 10.54 13.08
CA LEU A 61 16.34 9.33 13.10
C LEU A 61 17.51 9.42 14.08
N ALA A 62 18.18 10.58 14.16
CA ALA A 62 19.29 10.79 15.10
C ALA A 62 18.85 10.74 16.58
N ARG A 63 17.56 10.92 16.86
CA ARG A 63 16.96 10.92 18.21
C ARG A 63 16.41 9.56 18.63
N LEU A 64 16.36 8.58 17.73
CA LEU A 64 15.81 7.25 18.03
C LEU A 64 16.73 6.35 18.88
N GLY A 65 17.88 6.84 19.27
CA GLY A 65 18.80 6.31 20.29
C GLY A 65 19.10 4.81 20.22
N SER A 66 18.22 3.97 20.72
CA SER A 66 18.38 2.51 20.83
C SER A 66 17.82 1.74 19.64
N VAL A 67 17.03 2.37 18.75
CA VAL A 67 16.47 1.69 17.58
C VAL A 67 17.58 1.22 16.64
N ARG A 68 17.50 0.01 16.18
CA ARG A 68 18.44 -0.64 15.27
C ARG A 68 17.79 -1.05 13.95
N ILE A 69 16.48 -1.34 13.98
CA ILE A 69 15.72 -1.78 12.82
C ILE A 69 14.42 -0.99 12.69
N ILE A 70 14.10 -0.58 11.48
CA ILE A 70 12.83 0.06 11.10
C ILE A 70 12.18 -0.82 10.06
N GLN A 71 10.97 -1.31 10.36
CA GLN A 71 10.18 -2.13 9.45
C GLN A 71 8.94 -1.36 8.99
N THR A 72 8.78 -1.12 7.69
CA THR A 72 7.52 -0.60 7.16
C THR A 72 6.51 -1.73 6.91
N ALA A 73 5.24 -1.44 7.17
CA ALA A 73 4.14 -2.42 7.06
C ALA A 73 3.70 -2.72 5.61
N GLY A 74 4.40 -2.20 4.62
CA GLY A 74 4.09 -2.38 3.19
C GLY A 74 5.32 -2.30 2.32
N ALA A 75 5.11 -2.24 1.02
CA ALA A 75 6.19 -2.15 0.04
C ALA A 75 6.88 -0.76 0.02
N GLY A 76 6.14 0.30 0.37
CA GLY A 76 6.65 1.67 0.41
C GLY A 76 7.60 1.89 1.59
N PHE A 77 8.61 2.71 1.38
CA PHE A 77 9.61 3.08 2.37
C PHE A 77 10.09 4.54 2.23
N ASP A 78 9.43 5.33 1.37
CA ASP A 78 9.82 6.72 1.05
C ASP A 78 9.67 7.67 2.25
N SER A 79 8.97 7.25 3.29
CA SER A 79 8.83 8.01 4.54
C SER A 79 10.07 7.98 5.43
N VAL A 80 11.07 7.15 5.13
CA VAL A 80 12.33 7.05 5.88
C VAL A 80 13.46 7.69 5.08
N ASP A 81 14.23 8.56 5.70
CA ASP A 81 15.48 9.08 5.11
C ASP A 81 16.56 7.98 5.12
N HIS A 82 16.68 7.26 4.00
CA HIS A 82 17.62 6.14 3.86
C HIS A 82 19.08 6.55 3.97
N ALA A 83 19.40 7.78 3.49
CA ALA A 83 20.78 8.26 3.56
C ALA A 83 21.19 8.55 5.01
N ALA A 84 20.27 9.13 5.79
CA ALA A 84 20.48 9.35 7.21
C ALA A 84 20.49 8.04 7.99
N ALA A 85 19.55 7.13 7.72
CA ALA A 85 19.48 5.81 8.34
C ALA A 85 20.78 5.02 8.13
N ALA A 86 21.31 4.99 6.92
CA ALA A 86 22.56 4.32 6.60
C ALA A 86 23.76 4.91 7.37
N LYS A 87 23.83 6.25 7.49
CA LYS A 87 24.90 6.91 8.27
C LYS A 87 24.83 6.58 9.77
N LEU A 88 23.61 6.35 10.28
CA LEU A 88 23.38 5.99 11.67
C LEU A 88 23.47 4.47 11.92
N GLY A 89 23.70 3.66 10.89
CA GLY A 89 23.76 2.21 10.99
C GLY A 89 22.40 1.55 11.23
N LEU A 90 21.29 2.24 10.93
CA LEU A 90 19.93 1.71 11.05
C LEU A 90 19.62 0.79 9.88
N ILE A 91 19.01 -0.36 10.17
CA ILE A 91 18.52 -1.28 9.16
C ILE A 91 17.08 -0.87 8.82
N VAL A 92 16.82 -0.60 7.54
CA VAL A 92 15.47 -0.30 7.05
C VAL A 92 14.96 -1.46 6.21
N CYS A 93 13.85 -2.04 6.62
CA CYS A 93 13.19 -3.15 5.95
C CYS A 93 11.78 -2.75 5.50
N ASN A 94 11.32 -3.35 4.42
CA ASN A 94 9.96 -3.23 3.93
C ASN A 94 9.34 -4.61 3.69
N SER A 95 8.07 -4.63 3.28
CA SER A 95 7.34 -5.87 2.97
C SER A 95 6.91 -5.85 1.50
N PRO A 96 7.82 -6.20 0.57
CA PRO A 96 7.56 -6.11 -0.85
C PRO A 96 6.52 -7.16 -1.30
N ALA A 97 5.69 -6.77 -2.26
CA ALA A 97 4.73 -7.63 -2.96
C ALA A 97 3.61 -8.28 -2.11
N GLN A 98 3.46 -7.97 -0.83
CA GLN A 98 2.38 -8.53 0.01
C GLN A 98 0.98 -8.26 -0.56
N ASN A 99 0.77 -7.10 -1.16
CA ASN A 99 -0.49 -6.70 -1.76
C ASN A 99 -0.50 -6.84 -3.29
N ALA A 100 0.46 -7.56 -3.88
CA ALA A 100 0.60 -7.64 -5.34
C ALA A 100 -0.66 -8.19 -6.03
N ILE A 101 -1.29 -9.20 -5.45
CA ILE A 101 -2.53 -9.78 -5.97
C ILE A 101 -3.67 -8.77 -5.89
N THR A 102 -3.88 -8.16 -4.72
CA THR A 102 -4.94 -7.17 -4.49
C THR A 102 -4.80 -5.97 -5.44
N VAL A 103 -3.57 -5.48 -5.65
CA VAL A 103 -3.32 -4.38 -6.59
C VAL A 103 -3.57 -4.81 -8.03
N ALA A 104 -3.15 -6.02 -8.42
CA ALA A 104 -3.41 -6.54 -9.77
C ALA A 104 -4.91 -6.67 -10.06
N GLU A 105 -5.69 -7.15 -9.10
CA GLU A 105 -7.15 -7.23 -9.21
C GLU A 105 -7.80 -5.85 -9.28
N HIS A 106 -7.33 -4.91 -8.46
CA HIS A 106 -7.78 -3.51 -8.52
C HIS A 106 -7.52 -2.90 -9.90
N VAL A 107 -6.34 -3.12 -10.49
CA VAL A 107 -6.01 -2.62 -11.83
C VAL A 107 -7.00 -3.14 -12.88
N ILE A 108 -7.31 -4.44 -12.87
CA ILE A 108 -8.30 -5.02 -13.79
C ILE A 108 -9.67 -4.39 -13.59
N GLY A 109 -10.12 -4.29 -12.34
CA GLY A 109 -11.39 -3.65 -11.99
C GLY A 109 -11.46 -2.20 -12.46
N ALA A 110 -10.39 -1.42 -12.26
CA ALA A 110 -10.29 -0.04 -12.69
C ALA A 110 -10.34 0.09 -14.23
N VAL A 111 -9.61 -0.77 -14.96
CA VAL A 111 -9.62 -0.80 -16.43
C VAL A 111 -11.04 -1.09 -16.95
N ILE A 112 -11.70 -2.11 -16.41
CA ILE A 112 -13.08 -2.45 -16.80
C ILE A 112 -14.04 -1.30 -16.47
N CYS A 113 -13.90 -0.71 -15.28
CA CYS A 113 -14.72 0.42 -14.85
C CYS A 113 -14.60 1.61 -15.82
N LEU A 114 -13.38 1.93 -16.24
CA LEU A 114 -13.12 3.01 -17.20
C LEU A 114 -13.62 2.68 -18.61
N GLN A 115 -13.31 1.47 -19.10
CA GLN A 115 -13.74 1.04 -20.44
C GLN A 115 -15.26 0.99 -20.60
N ARG A 116 -15.97 0.59 -19.56
CA ARG A 116 -17.42 0.42 -19.54
C ARG A 116 -18.15 1.64 -18.96
N GLU A 117 -17.43 2.71 -18.59
CA GLU A 117 -17.99 3.92 -17.96
C GLU A 117 -18.92 3.60 -16.75
N LEU A 118 -18.54 2.61 -15.92
CA LEU A 118 -19.45 2.11 -14.88
C LEU A 118 -19.85 3.19 -13.86
N ALA A 119 -18.92 4.07 -13.48
CA ALA A 119 -19.22 5.15 -12.54
C ALA A 119 -20.24 6.14 -13.14
N TYR A 120 -20.08 6.50 -14.42
CA TYR A 120 -21.05 7.35 -15.12
C TYR A 120 -22.42 6.67 -15.26
N ALA A 121 -22.44 5.38 -15.62
CA ALA A 121 -23.68 4.63 -15.77
C ALA A 121 -24.44 4.54 -14.43
N ASP A 122 -23.74 4.27 -13.32
CA ASP A 122 -24.33 4.21 -11.99
C ASP A 122 -24.99 5.55 -11.59
N GLU A 123 -24.27 6.66 -11.77
CA GLU A 123 -24.80 8.00 -11.49
C GLU A 123 -26.01 8.35 -12.36
N ALA A 124 -25.91 8.07 -13.65
CA ALA A 124 -27.00 8.36 -14.59
C ALA A 124 -28.27 7.55 -14.27
N ILE A 125 -28.11 6.28 -13.86
CA ILE A 125 -29.24 5.44 -13.45
C ILE A 125 -29.90 6.00 -12.19
N LYS A 126 -29.10 6.36 -11.19
CA LYS A 126 -29.58 6.94 -9.92
C LYS A 126 -30.32 8.27 -10.11
N SER A 127 -29.89 9.07 -11.08
CA SER A 127 -30.53 10.35 -11.44
C SER A 127 -31.71 10.21 -12.41
N GLY A 128 -32.07 9.00 -12.84
CA GLY A 128 -33.16 8.77 -13.80
C GLY A 128 -32.79 9.01 -15.26
N ALA A 129 -31.50 9.22 -15.58
CA ALA A 129 -31.01 9.51 -16.93
C ALA A 129 -30.58 8.24 -17.71
N TYR A 130 -31.24 7.11 -17.46
CA TYR A 130 -30.88 5.81 -18.08
C TYR A 130 -30.84 5.85 -19.61
N ALA A 131 -31.82 6.46 -20.25
CA ALA A 131 -31.89 6.48 -21.71
C ALA A 131 -30.69 7.18 -22.34
N GLN A 132 -30.30 8.34 -21.80
CA GLN A 132 -29.18 9.13 -22.27
C GLN A 132 -27.83 8.39 -22.00
N ALA A 133 -27.70 7.76 -20.84
CA ALA A 133 -26.53 6.96 -20.53
C ALA A 133 -26.36 5.77 -21.45
N ARG A 134 -27.45 5.07 -21.73
CA ARG A 134 -27.49 3.93 -22.66
C ARG A 134 -27.08 4.35 -24.08
N GLU A 135 -27.64 5.44 -24.58
CA GLU A 135 -27.31 5.97 -25.91
C GLU A 135 -25.84 6.34 -26.03
N ARG A 136 -25.28 7.07 -25.02
CA ARG A 136 -23.88 7.44 -24.98
C ARG A 136 -22.95 6.23 -24.96
N ILE A 137 -23.21 5.26 -24.08
CA ILE A 137 -22.34 4.07 -23.91
C ILE A 137 -22.40 3.19 -25.17
N LEU A 138 -23.58 2.97 -25.76
CA LEU A 138 -23.70 2.20 -27.00
C LEU A 138 -23.08 2.93 -28.21
N GLY A 139 -23.19 4.27 -28.25
CA GLY A 139 -22.59 5.08 -29.30
C GLY A 139 -21.07 5.05 -29.35
N ARG A 140 -20.41 4.82 -28.24
CA ARG A 140 -18.95 4.65 -28.17
C ARG A 140 -18.46 3.28 -28.63
N GLY A 141 -19.33 2.30 -28.67
CA GLY A 141 -18.97 0.90 -28.88
C GLY A 141 -18.44 0.23 -27.60
N ALA A 142 -18.44 -1.08 -27.59
CA ALA A 142 -17.90 -1.87 -26.49
C ALA A 142 -16.37 -1.90 -26.54
N CYS A 143 -15.74 -1.43 -25.48
CA CYS A 143 -14.31 -1.65 -25.26
C CYS A 143 -14.14 -2.86 -24.35
N GLU A 144 -13.37 -3.84 -24.78
CA GLU A 144 -13.13 -5.09 -24.07
C GLU A 144 -11.64 -5.33 -23.83
N LEU A 145 -11.33 -6.06 -22.78
CA LEU A 145 -9.97 -6.56 -22.58
C LEU A 145 -9.64 -7.71 -23.56
N PHE A 146 -10.66 -8.46 -23.98
CA PHE A 146 -10.50 -9.52 -24.97
C PHE A 146 -9.96 -8.95 -26.29
N GLY A 147 -8.87 -9.52 -26.77
CA GLY A 147 -8.17 -9.06 -27.99
C GLY A 147 -7.39 -7.74 -27.84
N ALA A 148 -7.46 -7.09 -26.71
CA ALA A 148 -6.67 -5.87 -26.48
C ALA A 148 -5.18 -6.18 -26.28
N THR A 149 -4.30 -5.23 -26.64
CA THR A 149 -2.90 -5.27 -26.25
C THR A 149 -2.67 -4.39 -25.04
N VAL A 150 -2.13 -4.97 -23.97
CA VAL A 150 -1.86 -4.28 -22.70
C VAL A 150 -0.37 -4.24 -22.44
N GLY A 151 0.19 -3.03 -22.36
CA GLY A 151 1.57 -2.80 -21.97
C GLY A 151 1.71 -2.72 -20.45
N ILE A 152 2.66 -3.47 -19.88
CA ILE A 152 3.01 -3.40 -18.45
C ILE A 152 4.39 -2.77 -18.32
N VAL A 153 4.48 -1.60 -17.70
CA VAL A 153 5.75 -0.96 -17.39
C VAL A 153 6.23 -1.45 -16.02
N GLY A 154 7.20 -2.37 -16.04
CA GLY A 154 7.75 -3.01 -14.85
C GLY A 154 7.13 -4.36 -14.51
N LEU A 155 7.94 -5.42 -14.55
CA LEU A 155 7.53 -6.81 -14.26
C LEU A 155 7.97 -7.25 -12.86
N GLY A 156 7.73 -6.41 -11.86
CA GLY A 156 7.89 -6.72 -10.43
C GLY A 156 6.75 -7.60 -9.89
N GLY A 157 6.56 -7.62 -8.58
CA GLY A 157 5.51 -8.44 -7.94
C GLY A 157 4.11 -8.19 -8.50
N ILE A 158 3.72 -6.92 -8.65
CA ILE A 158 2.40 -6.54 -9.21
C ILE A 158 2.29 -6.90 -10.69
N GLY A 159 3.29 -6.54 -11.51
CA GLY A 159 3.26 -6.86 -12.94
C GLY A 159 3.18 -8.35 -13.21
N ARG A 160 3.92 -9.18 -12.45
CA ARG A 160 3.86 -10.64 -12.53
C ARG A 160 2.51 -11.21 -12.09
N ALA A 161 1.86 -10.59 -11.11
CA ALA A 161 0.52 -11.00 -10.70
C ALA A 161 -0.56 -10.57 -11.71
N LEU A 162 -0.37 -9.42 -12.36
CA LEU A 162 -1.31 -8.84 -13.32
C LEU A 162 -1.28 -9.57 -14.68
N ALA A 163 -0.09 -9.88 -15.21
CA ALA A 163 0.08 -10.43 -16.55
C ALA A 163 -0.76 -11.69 -16.81
N PRO A 164 -0.73 -12.76 -15.99
CA PRO A 164 -1.55 -13.95 -16.22
C PRO A 164 -3.04 -13.68 -16.10
N ARG A 165 -3.45 -12.71 -15.28
CA ARG A 165 -4.86 -12.30 -15.16
C ARG A 165 -5.34 -11.62 -16.41
N LEU A 166 -4.58 -10.70 -16.99
CA LEU A 166 -4.91 -10.06 -18.27
C LEU A 166 -4.96 -11.09 -19.41
N ALA A 167 -4.02 -12.04 -19.43
CA ALA A 167 -4.04 -13.12 -20.41
C ALA A 167 -5.31 -14.00 -20.30
N ALA A 168 -5.81 -14.24 -19.07
CA ALA A 168 -7.06 -14.96 -18.84
C ALA A 168 -8.29 -14.21 -19.37
N PHE A 169 -8.23 -12.87 -19.49
CA PHE A 169 -9.24 -12.06 -20.19
C PHE A 169 -9.07 -12.07 -21.71
N GLY A 170 -8.10 -12.82 -22.26
CA GLY A 170 -7.82 -12.87 -23.68
C GLY A 170 -7.04 -11.67 -24.22
N ALA A 171 -6.41 -10.88 -23.36
CA ALA A 171 -5.56 -9.79 -23.76
C ALA A 171 -4.15 -10.28 -24.16
N THR A 172 -3.52 -9.60 -25.12
CA THR A 172 -2.10 -9.75 -25.42
C THR A 172 -1.31 -8.86 -24.46
N VAL A 173 -0.41 -9.46 -23.67
CA VAL A 173 0.42 -8.73 -22.71
C VAL A 173 1.80 -8.50 -23.26
N VAL A 174 2.29 -7.26 -23.22
CA VAL A 174 3.67 -6.85 -23.51
C VAL A 174 4.27 -6.14 -22.30
N ALA A 175 5.55 -6.40 -21.98
CA ALA A 175 6.24 -5.87 -20.81
C ALA A 175 7.65 -5.39 -21.16
#